data_ef3a676b3c3ee5c3b5d872dfa69d44ce
#
_entry.id   ef3a676b3c3ee5c3b5d872dfa69d44ce
#
_cell.length_a   1.000
_cell.length_b   1.000
_cell.length_c   1.000
_cell.angle_alpha   90.00
_cell.angle_beta   90.00
_cell.angle_gamma   90.00
#
_symmetry.space_group_name_H-M   'P 1'
#
loop_
_entity.id
_entity.type
_entity.pdbx_description
1 polymer ?
#
loop_
_entity_poly.entity_id
_entity_poly.type
_entity_poly.pdbx_seq_one_letter_code
_entity_poly.pdbx_strand_id
1 'polypeptide(L)'
;MRLYNIHGKLQNRNVAKFLIKWGGKSRSLIQKEVKKFLKTYWENQVVYEEFPVYGTRMKVDILNATKKIAIEVNGPQHNSFNKFFHNNSRMSYLNSIKRDYQKREWLEKNNFKIIELEEQDIKKLSPEFIENT
;
A
#
# COMPACT_ATOMS: atom_id res chain seq x y z
N MET A 1 0.39 -16.50 5.29
CA MET A 1 -0.80 -16.10 4.51
C MET A 1 -0.71 -16.68 3.10
N ARG A 2 -1.77 -17.31 2.67
CA ARG A 2 -1.84 -17.96 1.37
C ARG A 2 -2.48 -17.04 0.35
N LEU A 3 -1.69 -16.60 -0.63
CA LEU A 3 -2.13 -15.68 -1.68
C LEU A 3 -1.57 -16.13 -3.03
N TYR A 4 -2.19 -15.69 -4.11
CA TYR A 4 -1.61 -15.83 -5.43
C TYR A 4 -0.39 -14.92 -5.54
N ASN A 5 0.65 -15.39 -6.21
CA ASN A 5 1.76 -14.52 -6.58
C ASN A 5 1.46 -13.81 -7.91
N ILE A 6 2.39 -12.98 -8.38
CA ILE A 6 2.18 -12.22 -9.63
C ILE A 6 2.06 -13.12 -10.87
N HIS A 7 2.48 -14.38 -10.77
CA HIS A 7 2.37 -15.35 -11.86
C HIS A 7 1.09 -16.19 -11.77
N GLY A 8 0.23 -15.92 -10.79
CA GLY A 8 -1.04 -16.62 -10.63
C GLY A 8 -0.95 -17.94 -9.90
N LYS A 9 0.17 -18.23 -9.24
CA LYS A 9 0.36 -19.45 -8.45
C LYS A 9 0.09 -19.18 -6.99
N LEU A 10 -0.61 -20.10 -6.31
CA LEU A 10 -0.81 -20.01 -4.87
C LEU A 10 0.50 -20.23 -4.14
N GLN A 11 0.76 -19.39 -3.16
CA GLN A 11 1.97 -19.44 -2.37
C GLN A 11 1.63 -19.10 -0.92
N ASN A 12 2.14 -19.92 0.01
CA ASN A 12 1.95 -19.68 1.44
C ASN A 12 3.25 -19.15 2.03
N ARG A 13 3.18 -18.00 2.68
CA ARG A 13 4.36 -17.39 3.32
C ARG A 13 4.04 -17.03 4.76
N ASN A 14 5.06 -17.12 5.61
CA ASN A 14 4.97 -16.59 6.96
C ASN A 14 5.13 -15.08 6.89
N VAL A 15 4.07 -14.35 7.25
CA VAL A 15 4.04 -12.89 7.17
C VAL A 15 3.97 -12.22 8.54
N ALA A 16 4.21 -12.96 9.62
CA ALA A 16 4.11 -12.43 10.98
C ALA A 16 5.01 -11.21 11.21
N LYS A 17 6.18 -11.19 10.58
CA LYS A 17 7.12 -10.07 10.74
C LYS A 17 6.63 -8.76 10.10
N PHE A 18 5.59 -8.83 9.26
CA PHE A 18 5.03 -7.65 8.61
C PHE A 18 3.84 -7.08 9.36
N LEU A 19 3.40 -7.71 10.46
CA LEU A 19 2.33 -7.16 11.28
C LEU A 19 2.66 -5.73 11.68
N ILE A 20 1.68 -4.83 11.50
CA ILE A 20 1.89 -3.41 11.75
C ILE A 20 2.23 -3.15 13.22
N LYS A 21 3.17 -2.26 13.44
CA LYS A 21 3.50 -1.75 14.76
C LYS A 21 2.95 -0.34 14.85
N TRP A 22 1.81 -0.21 15.50
CA TRP A 22 1.10 1.07 15.50
C TRP A 22 1.93 2.23 16.05
N GLY A 23 2.79 1.97 17.02
CA GLY A 23 3.70 2.98 17.56
C GLY A 23 5.09 2.99 16.94
N GLY A 24 5.32 2.17 15.92
CA GLY A 24 6.63 2.03 15.29
C GLY A 24 6.90 3.08 14.22
N LYS A 25 8.10 3.01 13.67
CA LYS A 25 8.52 3.88 12.59
C LYS A 25 7.79 3.52 11.29
N SER A 26 7.58 4.51 10.46
CA SER A 26 7.01 4.34 9.13
C SER A 26 7.98 4.90 8.08
N ARG A 27 7.79 4.47 6.82
CA ARG A 27 8.63 4.88 5.70
C ARG A 27 8.60 6.39 5.47
N SER A 28 7.47 7.04 5.73
CA SER A 28 7.31 8.48 5.53
C SER A 28 6.45 9.08 6.63
N LEU A 29 6.50 10.40 6.76
CA LEU A 29 5.65 11.13 7.70
C LEU A 29 4.18 10.98 7.35
N ILE A 30 3.86 10.98 6.06
CA ILE A 30 2.48 10.83 5.59
C ILE A 30 1.95 9.46 5.99
N GLN A 31 2.73 8.40 5.79
CA GLN A 31 2.34 7.05 6.20
C GLN A 31 2.14 6.96 7.70
N LYS A 32 2.98 7.64 8.48
CA LYS A 32 2.84 7.70 9.93
C LYS A 32 1.53 8.37 10.35
N GLU A 33 1.15 9.45 9.68
CA GLU A 33 -0.11 10.14 9.97
C GLU A 33 -1.33 9.27 9.64
N VAL A 34 -1.28 8.58 8.51
CA VAL A 34 -2.33 7.63 8.13
C VAL A 34 -2.44 6.52 9.17
N LYS A 35 -1.31 5.98 9.61
CA LYS A 35 -1.23 4.95 10.64
C LYS A 35 -1.87 5.40 11.94
N LYS A 36 -1.56 6.61 12.36
CA LYS A 36 -2.12 7.21 13.57
C LYS A 36 -3.63 7.29 13.52
N PHE A 37 -4.17 7.69 12.37
CA PHE A 37 -5.61 7.73 12.15
C PHE A 37 -6.22 6.31 12.19
N LEU A 38 -5.63 5.38 11.47
CA LEU A 38 -6.16 4.03 11.33
C LEU A 38 -6.11 3.23 12.64
N LYS A 39 -5.17 3.54 13.52
CA LYS A 39 -5.05 2.85 14.80
C LYS A 39 -6.36 2.82 15.57
N THR A 40 -7.08 3.95 15.59
CA THR A 40 -8.35 4.07 16.30
C THR A 40 -9.39 3.06 15.84
N TYR A 41 -9.38 2.73 14.54
CA TYR A 41 -10.42 1.89 13.93
C TYR A 41 -9.96 0.46 13.65
N TRP A 42 -8.65 0.26 13.47
CA TRP A 42 -8.09 -0.99 12.99
C TRP A 42 -7.19 -1.71 14.00
N GLU A 43 -7.03 -1.16 15.19
CA GLU A 43 -6.10 -1.69 16.20
C GLU A 43 -6.34 -3.17 16.51
N ASN A 44 -7.60 -3.60 16.50
CA ASN A 44 -7.97 -4.97 16.82
C ASN A 44 -8.12 -5.88 15.60
N GLN A 45 -7.71 -5.41 14.44
CA GLN A 45 -7.78 -6.17 13.21
C GLN A 45 -6.40 -6.63 12.77
N VAL A 46 -6.37 -7.57 11.83
CA VAL A 46 -5.10 -8.07 11.28
C VAL A 46 -4.63 -7.12 10.19
N VAL A 47 -3.64 -6.30 10.52
CA VAL A 47 -3.11 -5.27 9.62
C VAL A 47 -1.61 -5.44 9.49
N TYR A 48 -1.12 -5.28 8.27
CA TYR A 48 0.31 -5.37 7.96
C TYR A 48 0.80 -4.04 7.41
N GLU A 49 2.09 -3.79 7.58
CA GLU A 49 2.78 -2.63 7.02
C GLU A 49 3.94 -3.12 6.17
N GLU A 50 4.17 -2.48 5.03
CA GLU A 50 5.22 -2.88 4.09
C GLU A 50 5.08 -4.36 3.70
N PHE A 51 3.86 -4.77 3.36
CA PHE A 51 3.54 -6.16 3.04
C PHE A 51 4.10 -6.53 1.67
N PRO A 52 4.77 -7.69 1.55
CA PRO A 52 5.39 -8.06 0.28
C PRO A 52 4.36 -8.45 -0.78
N VAL A 53 4.56 -7.96 -1.99
CA VAL A 53 3.82 -8.43 -3.16
C VAL A 53 4.48 -9.73 -3.61
N TYR A 54 3.77 -10.85 -3.47
CA TYR A 54 4.33 -12.18 -3.71
C TYR A 54 4.89 -12.32 -5.12
N GLY A 55 6.16 -12.74 -5.19
CA GLY A 55 6.87 -12.89 -6.45
C GLY A 55 7.65 -11.66 -6.90
N THR A 56 7.66 -10.61 -6.09
CA THR A 56 8.40 -9.37 -6.38
C THR A 56 9.07 -8.84 -5.14
N ARG A 57 9.81 -7.74 -5.31
CA ARG A 57 10.37 -6.98 -4.18
C ARG A 57 9.49 -5.78 -3.81
N MET A 58 8.38 -5.61 -4.49
CA MET A 58 7.45 -4.52 -4.19
C MET A 58 6.73 -4.77 -2.88
N LYS A 59 6.25 -3.69 -2.28
CA LYS A 59 5.55 -3.73 -1.00
C LYS A 59 4.29 -2.90 -1.06
N VAL A 60 3.28 -3.35 -0.30
CA VAL A 60 2.05 -2.59 -0.08
C VAL A 60 2.21 -1.82 1.22
N ASP A 61 1.94 -0.53 1.21
CA ASP A 61 2.20 0.31 2.38
C ASP A 61 1.45 -0.17 3.61
N ILE A 62 0.13 -0.35 3.52
CA ILE A 62 -0.69 -0.86 4.62
C ILE A 62 -1.70 -1.85 4.04
N LEU A 63 -1.78 -3.04 4.64
CA LEU A 63 -2.70 -4.09 4.19
C LEU A 63 -3.55 -4.57 5.35
N ASN A 64 -4.86 -4.34 5.28
CA ASN A 64 -5.82 -4.87 6.26
C ASN A 64 -6.37 -6.19 5.75
N ALA A 65 -5.93 -7.29 6.36
CA ALA A 65 -6.35 -8.63 5.95
C ALA A 65 -7.76 -8.97 6.45
N THR A 66 -8.20 -8.35 7.53
CA THR A 66 -9.54 -8.57 8.07
C THR A 66 -10.61 -8.00 7.13
N LYS A 67 -10.41 -6.78 6.66
CA LYS A 67 -11.37 -6.09 5.79
C LYS A 67 -11.06 -6.26 4.31
N LYS A 68 -9.92 -6.84 3.97
CA LYS A 68 -9.46 -6.97 2.58
C LYS A 68 -9.28 -5.61 1.91
N ILE A 69 -8.61 -4.70 2.60
CA ILE A 69 -8.33 -3.35 2.10
C ILE A 69 -6.82 -3.12 2.06
N ALA A 70 -6.34 -2.66 0.92
CA ALA A 70 -4.95 -2.25 0.76
C ALA A 70 -4.91 -0.73 0.64
N ILE A 71 -4.01 -0.09 1.39
CA ILE A 71 -3.83 1.36 1.34
C ILE A 71 -2.44 1.65 0.79
N GLU A 72 -2.40 2.46 -0.25
CA GLU A 72 -1.17 3.01 -0.81
C GLU A 72 -1.10 4.49 -0.47
N VAL A 73 -0.02 4.90 0.16
CA VAL A 73 0.17 6.28 0.61
C VAL A 73 1.10 6.97 -0.38
N ASN A 74 0.56 7.90 -1.15
CA ASN A 74 1.30 8.64 -2.15
C ASN A 74 1.75 9.97 -1.59
N GLY A 75 3.07 10.19 -1.52
CA GLY A 75 3.62 11.48 -1.16
C GLY A 75 3.55 12.46 -2.34
N PRO A 76 3.84 13.75 -2.08
CA PRO A 76 3.81 14.76 -3.14
C PRO A 76 4.72 14.43 -4.33
N GLN A 77 5.75 13.66 -4.07
CA GLN A 77 6.75 13.29 -5.07
C GLN A 77 6.26 12.24 -6.05
N HIS A 78 5.23 11.49 -5.69
CA HIS A 78 4.70 10.42 -6.53
C HIS A 78 3.99 10.94 -7.77
N ASN A 79 3.43 12.13 -7.68
CA ASN A 79 2.66 12.74 -8.75
C ASN A 79 3.47 13.74 -9.57
N SER A 80 4.77 13.87 -9.28
CA SER A 80 5.62 14.84 -9.96
C SER A 80 6.26 14.20 -11.18
N PHE A 81 5.62 14.39 -12.34
CA PHE A 81 6.19 14.01 -13.63
C PHE A 81 7.57 14.66 -13.82
N ASN A 82 7.72 15.90 -13.38
CA ASN A 82 8.97 16.64 -13.52
C ASN A 82 10.13 15.98 -12.78
N LYS A 83 9.88 15.35 -11.65
CA LYS A 83 10.91 14.68 -10.88
C LYS A 83 11.48 13.48 -11.64
N PHE A 84 10.64 12.70 -12.27
CA PHE A 84 11.09 11.60 -13.12
C PHE A 84 11.86 12.12 -14.32
N PHE A 85 11.44 13.24 -14.84
CA PHE A 85 12.11 13.89 -15.95
C PHE A 85 13.51 14.36 -15.58
N HIS A 86 13.66 14.95 -14.38
CA HIS A 86 14.96 15.40 -13.87
C HIS A 86 15.91 14.24 -13.60
N ASN A 87 15.42 13.10 -13.23
CA ASN A 87 16.22 11.89 -13.05
C ASN A 87 16.53 11.23 -14.39
N ASN A 88 16.24 11.94 -15.46
CA ASN A 88 16.70 11.64 -16.80
C ASN A 88 16.22 10.33 -17.36
N SER A 89 15.01 9.91 -17.00
CA SER A 89 14.60 8.62 -17.47
C SER A 89 13.10 8.53 -17.69
N ARG A 90 12.72 8.77 -18.93
CA ARG A 90 11.38 8.41 -19.40
C ARG A 90 11.13 6.92 -19.18
N MET A 91 12.17 6.10 -19.34
CA MET A 91 12.09 4.67 -19.10
C MET A 91 11.84 4.36 -17.62
N SER A 92 12.48 5.07 -16.70
CA SER A 92 12.22 4.91 -15.27
C SER A 92 10.79 5.26 -14.92
N TYR A 93 10.24 6.30 -15.53
CA TYR A 93 8.85 6.69 -15.32
C TYR A 93 7.90 5.60 -15.81
N LEU A 94 8.14 5.08 -17.01
CA LEU A 94 7.32 4.00 -17.57
C LEU A 94 7.41 2.72 -16.74
N ASN A 95 8.59 2.40 -16.23
CA ASN A 95 8.79 1.25 -15.35
C ASN A 95 8.05 1.42 -14.03
N SER A 96 8.00 2.63 -13.50
CA SER A 96 7.23 2.96 -12.30
C SER A 96 5.75 2.70 -12.51
N ILE A 97 5.20 3.16 -13.64
CA ILE A 97 3.79 2.93 -13.99
C ILE A 97 3.51 1.43 -14.11
N LYS A 98 4.40 0.71 -14.75
CA LYS A 98 4.28 -0.74 -14.93
C LYS A 98 4.25 -1.47 -13.59
N ARG A 99 5.12 -1.08 -12.67
CA ARG A 99 5.17 -1.68 -11.33
C ARG A 99 3.89 -1.38 -10.53
N ASP A 100 3.40 -0.14 -10.59
CA ASP A 100 2.15 0.23 -9.95
C ASP A 100 0.98 -0.59 -10.48
N TYR A 101 0.91 -0.75 -11.80
CA TYR A 101 -0.12 -1.56 -12.44
C TYR A 101 -0.04 -3.01 -11.98
N GLN A 102 1.16 -3.57 -11.93
CA GLN A 102 1.39 -4.95 -11.52
C GLN A 102 0.97 -5.18 -10.07
N LYS A 103 1.25 -4.23 -9.19
CA LYS A 103 0.84 -4.28 -7.79
C LYS A 103 -0.67 -4.26 -7.65
N ARG A 104 -1.35 -3.35 -8.38
CA ARG A 104 -2.81 -3.28 -8.38
C ARG A 104 -3.44 -4.56 -8.86
N GLU A 105 -2.94 -5.10 -9.96
CA GLU A 105 -3.44 -6.35 -10.53
C GLU A 105 -3.29 -7.50 -9.54
N TRP A 106 -2.16 -7.56 -8.84
CA TRP A 106 -1.94 -8.56 -7.82
C TRP A 106 -2.92 -8.42 -6.66
N LEU A 107 -3.15 -7.21 -6.19
CA LEU A 107 -4.09 -6.95 -5.10
C LEU A 107 -5.52 -7.33 -5.50
N GLU A 108 -5.94 -6.96 -6.69
CA GLU A 108 -7.28 -7.31 -7.18
C GLU A 108 -7.46 -8.82 -7.33
N LYS A 109 -6.44 -9.50 -7.83
CA LYS A 109 -6.46 -10.95 -7.95
C LYS A 109 -6.66 -11.64 -6.60
N ASN A 110 -6.14 -11.07 -5.55
CA ASN A 110 -6.28 -11.58 -4.19
C ASN A 110 -7.48 -10.99 -3.45
N ASN A 111 -8.38 -10.32 -4.16
CA ASN A 111 -9.65 -9.77 -3.65
C ASN A 111 -9.47 -8.64 -2.64
N PHE A 112 -8.43 -7.84 -2.79
CA PHE A 112 -8.23 -6.65 -1.98
C PHE A 112 -8.80 -5.43 -2.69
N LYS A 113 -9.51 -4.58 -1.93
CA LYS A 113 -9.90 -3.25 -2.35
C LYS A 113 -8.72 -2.32 -2.18
N ILE A 114 -8.45 -1.48 -3.17
CA ILE A 114 -7.30 -0.59 -3.15
C ILE A 114 -7.77 0.84 -2.90
N ILE A 115 -7.13 1.48 -1.91
CA ILE A 115 -7.37 2.88 -1.59
C ILE A 115 -6.04 3.62 -1.73
N GLU A 116 -6.01 4.63 -2.59
CA GLU A 116 -4.85 5.50 -2.71
C GLU A 116 -5.10 6.78 -1.95
N LEU A 117 -4.19 7.11 -1.04
CA LEU A 117 -4.25 8.33 -0.25
C LEU A 117 -3.13 9.25 -0.66
N GLU A 118 -3.49 10.47 -1.01
CA GLU A 118 -2.53 11.53 -1.28
C GLU A 118 -2.45 12.45 -0.07
N GLU A 119 -1.44 13.32 -0.04
CA GLU A 119 -1.21 14.23 1.09
C GLU A 119 -2.46 15.05 1.42
N GLN A 120 -3.18 15.50 0.42
CA GLN A 120 -4.39 16.28 0.60
C GLN A 120 -5.54 15.50 1.22
N ASP A 121 -5.53 14.18 1.10
CA ASP A 121 -6.59 13.33 1.62
C ASP A 121 -6.49 13.12 3.13
N ILE A 122 -5.31 13.35 3.70
CA ILE A 122 -5.07 13.11 5.12
C ILE A 122 -5.98 13.96 5.99
N LYS A 123 -6.25 15.19 5.57
CA LYS A 123 -7.15 16.10 6.29
C LYS A 123 -8.62 15.70 6.19
N LYS A 124 -8.94 14.83 5.25
CA LYS A 124 -10.31 14.37 4.99
C LYS A 124 -10.55 12.95 5.49
N LEU A 125 -9.58 12.36 6.18
CA LEU A 125 -9.71 10.98 6.64
C LEU A 125 -10.85 10.85 7.64
N SER A 126 -11.72 9.88 7.37
CA SER A 126 -12.82 9.50 8.23
C SER A 126 -13.11 8.02 7.97
N PRO A 127 -13.80 7.33 8.91
CA PRO A 127 -14.17 5.93 8.65
C PRO A 127 -14.98 5.79 7.37
N GLU A 128 -15.89 6.70 7.10
CA GLU A 128 -16.70 6.69 5.89
C GLU A 128 -15.86 6.87 4.64
N PHE A 129 -14.85 7.73 4.69
CA PHE A 129 -13.95 7.94 3.57
C PHE A 129 -13.25 6.63 3.17
N ILE A 130 -12.75 5.89 4.16
CA ILE A 130 -12.06 4.63 3.94
C ILE A 130 -13.03 3.56 3.40
N GLU A 131 -14.23 3.48 3.94
CA GLU A 131 -15.19 2.44 3.57
C GLU A 131 -15.90 2.70 2.25
N ASN A 132 -16.05 3.95 1.87
CA ASN A 132 -16.79 4.35 0.66
C ASN A 132 -15.93 4.62 -0.56
N THR A 133 -14.62 4.43 -0.45
CA THR A 133 -13.70 4.70 -1.58
C THR A 133 -13.55 3.52 -2.53
#